data_b0a433b52381c2e6ba68568774923c0a
#
_entry.id   b0a433b52381c2e6ba68568774923c0a
#
_cell.length_a   1.000
_cell.length_b   1.000
_cell.length_c   1.000
_cell.angle_alpha   90.00
_cell.angle_beta   90.00
_cell.angle_gamma   90.00
#
_symmetry.space_group_name_H-M   'P 1'
#
loop_
_entity.id
_entity.type
_entity.pdbx_description
1 polymer ?
#
loop_
_entity_poly.entity_id
_entity_poly.type
_entity_poly.pdbx_seq_one_letter_code
_entity_poly.pdbx_strand_id
1 'polypeptide(L)'
;DLPVCRKYVDEIRRQGVKIVVTGKWENFVTVSCNDSALVERIAALPFVRETEKVWIAPGGDGPFMATERDSLINRPSVHPDSIYGLAVDQIRLSNGDKLHEEGFKGQGMTIAVIDAGFHNADKITAMQNIRILGTKDFVNPQSDIFAESSHGMAVLSCIAMNRPGVMTGTAPEASFWLLRSEDEYSEHLVEQDYWAAAVEYADSVGVDVLNTSLGYYAFDDKSKNYKLRNLDGHHALMSRQASRIADKGMVLVCSAGNSGAGSWKKITPPGDAGNVLTVGAVDKEAVLAPFSSVGNT
;
A
#
# COMPACT_ATOMS: atom_id res chain seq x y z
N ASP A 1 -9.60 -19.95 -2.57
CA ASP A 1 -9.80 -19.24 -3.84
C ASP A 1 -9.14 -19.99 -4.99
N LEU A 2 -9.80 -20.02 -6.16
CA LEU A 2 -9.23 -20.63 -7.34
C LEU A 2 -8.25 -19.66 -8.03
N PRO A 3 -7.05 -20.10 -8.41
CA PRO A 3 -6.12 -19.27 -9.19
C PRO A 3 -6.70 -18.99 -10.59
N VAL A 4 -6.19 -17.96 -11.25
CA VAL A 4 -6.46 -17.74 -12.69
C VAL A 4 -6.13 -19.03 -13.45
N CYS A 5 -7.01 -19.43 -14.36
CA CYS A 5 -6.88 -20.70 -15.06
C CYS A 5 -5.54 -20.79 -15.78
N ARG A 6 -4.68 -21.73 -15.35
CA ARG A 6 -3.32 -21.90 -15.86
C ARG A 6 -3.29 -22.08 -17.39
N LYS A 7 -4.27 -22.80 -17.93
CA LYS A 7 -4.39 -22.99 -19.39
C LYS A 7 -4.51 -21.66 -20.14
N TYR A 8 -5.26 -20.69 -19.60
CA TYR A 8 -5.43 -19.37 -20.20
C TYR A 8 -4.18 -18.51 -20.06
N VAL A 9 -3.55 -18.53 -18.89
CA VAL A 9 -2.28 -17.83 -18.65
C VAL A 9 -1.18 -18.36 -19.60
N ASP A 10 -1.08 -19.69 -19.77
CA ASP A 10 -0.11 -20.31 -20.67
C ASP A 10 -0.41 -19.99 -22.15
N GLU A 11 -1.69 -19.87 -22.53
CA GLU A 11 -2.06 -19.47 -23.90
C GLU A 11 -1.69 -18.00 -24.17
N ILE A 12 -1.93 -17.09 -23.21
CA ILE A 12 -1.49 -15.70 -23.30
C ILE A 12 0.05 -15.64 -23.41
N ARG A 13 0.78 -16.40 -22.60
CA ARG A 13 2.25 -16.45 -22.64
C ARG A 13 2.78 -16.93 -24.00
N ARG A 14 2.10 -17.91 -24.65
CA ARG A 14 2.46 -18.41 -25.99
C ARG A 14 2.32 -17.35 -27.08
N GLN A 15 1.55 -16.28 -26.86
CA GLN A 15 1.52 -15.15 -27.79
C GLN A 15 2.83 -14.35 -27.80
N GLY A 16 3.78 -14.63 -26.90
CA GLY A 16 5.10 -13.98 -26.87
C GLY A 16 5.19 -12.80 -25.91
N VAL A 17 4.27 -12.68 -24.97
CA VAL A 17 4.27 -11.62 -23.94
C VAL A 17 4.84 -12.11 -22.62
N LYS A 18 5.39 -11.20 -21.82
CA LYS A 18 5.79 -11.48 -20.45
C LYS A 18 4.59 -11.28 -19.52
N ILE A 19 4.26 -12.30 -18.73
CA ILE A 19 3.29 -12.16 -17.64
C ILE A 19 3.96 -11.37 -16.51
N VAL A 20 3.31 -10.32 -16.05
CA VAL A 20 3.77 -9.44 -14.96
C VAL A 20 3.07 -9.82 -13.67
N VAL A 21 1.74 -9.78 -13.65
CA VAL A 21 0.89 -10.06 -12.49
C VAL A 21 -0.30 -10.92 -12.92
N THR A 22 -0.82 -11.71 -11.98
CA THR A 22 -2.12 -12.40 -12.11
C THR A 22 -2.93 -12.14 -10.85
N GLY A 23 -4.18 -11.71 -11.01
CA GLY A 23 -5.10 -11.51 -9.89
C GLY A 23 -6.26 -12.49 -9.97
N LYS A 24 -6.41 -13.28 -8.90
CA LYS A 24 -7.42 -14.37 -8.84
C LYS A 24 -8.81 -13.86 -8.49
N TRP A 25 -8.93 -12.83 -7.66
CA TRP A 25 -10.22 -12.34 -7.20
C TRP A 25 -11.01 -11.59 -8.28
N GLU A 26 -10.32 -10.87 -9.16
CA GLU A 26 -10.90 -10.19 -10.33
C GLU A 26 -10.63 -10.92 -11.66
N ASN A 27 -9.93 -12.07 -11.61
CA ASN A 27 -9.61 -12.92 -12.75
C ASN A 27 -8.94 -12.14 -13.90
N PHE A 28 -7.85 -11.45 -13.59
CA PHE A 28 -7.08 -10.68 -14.56
C PHE A 28 -5.64 -11.18 -14.72
N VAL A 29 -5.02 -10.80 -15.84
CA VAL A 29 -3.61 -11.05 -16.13
C VAL A 29 -3.00 -9.77 -16.69
N THR A 30 -1.95 -9.27 -16.05
CA THR A 30 -1.19 -8.12 -16.53
C THR A 30 0.00 -8.63 -17.32
N VAL A 31 0.18 -8.08 -18.53
CA VAL A 31 1.25 -8.48 -19.45
C VAL A 31 2.10 -7.27 -19.84
N SER A 32 3.39 -7.50 -20.03
CA SER A 32 4.29 -6.53 -20.67
C SER A 32 4.44 -6.88 -22.15
N CYS A 33 4.14 -5.90 -23.01
CA CYS A 33 4.16 -6.05 -24.45
C CYS A 33 4.55 -4.73 -25.14
N ASN A 34 5.43 -4.80 -26.14
CA ASN A 34 5.88 -3.64 -26.92
C ASN A 34 5.26 -3.61 -28.34
N ASP A 35 4.34 -4.53 -28.63
CA ASP A 35 3.73 -4.69 -29.95
C ASP A 35 2.20 -4.68 -29.84
N SER A 36 1.56 -3.66 -30.43
CA SER A 36 0.10 -3.52 -30.42
C SER A 36 -0.61 -4.70 -31.14
N ALA A 37 0.01 -5.29 -32.16
CA ALA A 37 -0.57 -6.44 -32.85
C ALA A 37 -0.65 -7.68 -31.93
N LEU A 38 0.25 -7.81 -30.95
CA LEU A 38 0.16 -8.86 -29.92
C LEU A 38 -1.03 -8.61 -29.00
N VAL A 39 -1.27 -7.35 -28.62
CA VAL A 39 -2.42 -6.97 -27.76
C VAL A 39 -3.73 -7.30 -28.48
N GLU A 40 -3.85 -6.98 -29.77
CA GLU A 40 -5.04 -7.32 -30.57
C GLU A 40 -5.28 -8.82 -30.66
N ARG A 41 -4.21 -9.64 -30.86
CA ARG A 41 -4.34 -11.08 -30.85
C ARG A 41 -4.78 -11.64 -29.50
N ILE A 42 -4.26 -11.09 -28.41
CA ILE A 42 -4.68 -11.48 -27.05
C ILE A 42 -6.15 -11.08 -26.81
N ALA A 43 -6.54 -9.88 -27.21
CA ALA A 43 -7.92 -9.40 -27.10
C ALA A 43 -8.91 -10.27 -27.88
N ALA A 44 -8.48 -10.88 -28.99
CA ALA A 44 -9.30 -11.78 -29.79
C ALA A 44 -9.44 -13.22 -29.22
N LEU A 45 -8.72 -13.56 -28.15
CA LEU A 45 -8.86 -14.87 -27.51
C LEU A 45 -10.25 -15.03 -26.88
N PRO A 46 -10.93 -16.18 -27.07
CA PRO A 46 -12.34 -16.34 -26.69
C PRO A 46 -12.61 -16.25 -25.18
N PHE A 47 -11.58 -16.30 -24.34
CA PHE A 47 -11.66 -16.19 -22.90
C PHE A 47 -11.22 -14.81 -22.38
N VAL A 48 -10.80 -13.89 -23.25
CA VAL A 48 -10.47 -12.49 -22.89
C VAL A 48 -11.71 -11.64 -23.13
N ARG A 49 -12.19 -11.02 -22.05
CA ARG A 49 -13.36 -10.14 -22.11
C ARG A 49 -13.02 -8.75 -22.59
N GLU A 50 -11.93 -8.21 -22.09
CA GLU A 50 -11.47 -6.84 -22.36
C GLU A 50 -9.96 -6.72 -22.11
N THR A 51 -9.34 -5.73 -22.69
CA THR A 51 -7.95 -5.34 -22.45
C THR A 51 -7.88 -3.88 -22.09
N GLU A 52 -7.05 -3.52 -21.11
CA GLU A 52 -6.80 -2.17 -20.70
C GLU A 52 -5.30 -1.87 -20.70
N LYS A 53 -4.93 -0.65 -21.15
CA LYS A 53 -3.57 -0.18 -21.05
C LYS A 53 -3.35 0.45 -19.69
N VAL A 54 -2.52 -0.16 -18.86
CA VAL A 54 -2.29 0.22 -17.46
C VAL A 54 -0.94 0.90 -17.23
N TRP A 55 -0.04 0.87 -18.22
CA TRP A 55 1.29 1.48 -18.13
C TRP A 55 1.82 1.89 -19.51
N ILE A 56 2.62 2.95 -19.54
CA ILE A 56 3.33 3.42 -20.73
C ILE A 56 4.80 3.59 -20.32
N ALA A 57 5.72 3.00 -21.11
CA ALA A 57 7.14 3.25 -20.89
C ALA A 57 7.42 4.77 -20.99
N PRO A 58 8.16 5.35 -20.04
CA PRO A 58 8.59 6.73 -20.13
C PRO A 58 9.32 6.93 -21.45
N GLY A 59 8.86 7.88 -22.27
CA GLY A 59 9.52 8.26 -23.50
C GLY A 59 10.71 9.14 -23.18
N GLY A 60 11.91 8.56 -23.12
CA GLY A 60 13.16 9.31 -23.00
C GLY A 60 13.57 9.65 -21.56
N ASP A 61 14.87 9.83 -21.38
CA ASP A 61 15.57 10.15 -20.14
C ASP A 61 15.01 11.41 -19.47
N GLY A 62 13.93 11.27 -18.71
CA GLY A 62 13.50 12.29 -17.76
C GLY A 62 14.56 12.44 -16.68
N PRO A 63 14.93 13.68 -16.28
CA PRO A 63 15.92 13.84 -15.23
C PRO A 63 15.39 13.19 -13.93
N PHE A 64 16.17 12.28 -13.39
CA PHE A 64 16.03 11.74 -12.06
C PHE A 64 16.05 12.92 -11.07
N MET A 65 14.89 13.34 -10.61
CA MET A 65 14.78 14.31 -9.53
C MET A 65 14.97 13.54 -8.23
N ALA A 66 16.23 13.40 -7.83
CA ALA A 66 16.53 13.03 -6.46
C ALA A 66 15.91 14.11 -5.56
N THR A 67 14.85 13.77 -4.86
CA THR A 67 14.35 14.59 -3.76
C THR A 67 15.49 14.74 -2.76
N GLU A 68 15.86 16.01 -2.47
CA GLU A 68 16.85 16.30 -1.44
C GLU A 68 16.46 15.55 -0.17
N ARG A 69 17.35 14.68 0.27
CA ARG A 69 17.23 14.02 1.56
C ARG A 69 17.29 15.10 2.62
N ASP A 70 16.17 15.36 3.25
CA ASP A 70 16.17 16.13 4.49
C ASP A 70 17.15 15.46 5.43
N SER A 71 18.21 16.18 5.74
CA SER A 71 19.18 15.73 6.73
C SER A 71 18.43 15.46 8.02
N LEU A 72 18.45 14.21 8.45
CA LEU A 72 17.90 13.78 9.73
C LEU A 72 18.49 14.70 10.81
N ILE A 73 17.73 15.70 11.21
CA ILE A 73 18.05 16.55 12.33
C ILE A 73 17.94 15.65 13.55
N ASN A 74 19.09 15.25 14.05
CA ASN A 74 19.24 14.48 15.27
C ASN A 74 18.78 15.34 16.45
N ARG A 75 17.47 15.45 16.65
CA ARG A 75 16.88 16.07 17.82
C ARG A 75 16.48 14.98 18.79
N PRO A 76 17.20 14.80 19.90
CA PRO A 76 16.74 13.98 20.98
C PRO A 76 15.67 14.76 21.75
N SER A 77 14.42 14.70 21.31
CA SER A 77 13.30 15.02 22.20
C SER A 77 12.90 13.73 22.89
N VAL A 78 13.67 13.34 23.86
CA VAL A 78 13.30 12.25 24.76
C VAL A 78 12.28 12.83 25.73
N HIS A 79 11.06 12.28 25.75
CA HIS A 79 10.15 12.41 26.88
C HIS A 79 10.54 11.29 27.85
N PRO A 80 11.40 11.57 28.86
CA PRO A 80 12.04 10.53 29.67
C PRO A 80 11.04 9.73 30.51
N ASP A 81 9.82 10.24 30.70
CA ASP A 81 8.80 9.65 31.55
C ASP A 81 7.77 8.78 30.79
N SER A 82 7.95 8.56 29.49
CA SER A 82 7.02 7.74 28.69
C SER A 82 7.75 6.69 27.87
N ILE A 83 7.26 5.44 27.93
CA ILE A 83 7.72 4.35 27.06
C ILE A 83 7.51 4.66 25.57
N TYR A 84 6.57 5.56 25.25
CA TYR A 84 6.21 5.93 23.87
C TYR A 84 7.17 6.95 23.25
N GLY A 85 7.95 7.69 24.07
CA GLY A 85 8.90 8.69 23.57
C GLY A 85 8.22 9.68 22.61
N LEU A 86 8.69 9.75 21.37
CA LEU A 86 8.17 10.66 20.35
C LEU A 86 6.72 10.37 19.92
N ALA A 87 6.21 9.17 20.16
CA ALA A 87 4.86 8.76 19.76
C ALA A 87 3.78 8.96 20.85
N VAL A 88 4.13 9.58 21.99
CA VAL A 88 3.25 9.64 23.15
C VAL A 88 1.89 10.28 22.85
N ASP A 89 1.87 11.39 22.11
CA ASP A 89 0.63 12.10 21.81
C ASP A 89 -0.26 11.30 20.85
N GLN A 90 0.33 10.69 19.81
CA GLN A 90 -0.38 9.86 18.85
C GLN A 90 -1.00 8.61 19.50
N ILE A 91 -0.25 7.95 20.36
CA ILE A 91 -0.74 6.75 21.06
C ILE A 91 -1.86 7.11 22.03
N ARG A 92 -1.72 8.18 22.80
CA ARG A 92 -2.74 8.62 23.77
C ARG A 92 -4.01 9.14 23.10
N LEU A 93 -3.88 9.78 21.95
CA LEU A 93 -5.02 10.30 21.20
C LEU A 93 -6.06 9.23 20.88
N SER A 94 -5.60 8.01 20.58
CA SER A 94 -6.45 6.85 20.32
C SER A 94 -6.66 5.92 21.53
N ASN A 95 -6.25 6.34 22.74
CA ASN A 95 -6.21 5.49 23.94
C ASN A 95 -5.37 4.19 23.78
N GLY A 96 -4.39 4.20 22.89
CA GLY A 96 -3.51 3.06 22.66
C GLY A 96 -2.64 2.72 23.88
N ASP A 97 -2.32 3.71 24.74
CA ASP A 97 -1.65 3.52 26.01
C ASP A 97 -2.46 2.60 26.95
N LYS A 98 -3.77 2.81 27.02
CA LYS A 98 -4.67 1.96 27.84
C LYS A 98 -4.74 0.51 27.33
N LEU A 99 -4.78 0.34 26.01
CA LEU A 99 -4.73 -1.01 25.41
C LEU A 99 -3.42 -1.71 25.76
N HIS A 100 -2.30 -1.00 25.69
CA HIS A 100 -0.99 -1.54 26.06
C HIS A 100 -0.87 -1.86 27.56
N GLU A 101 -1.48 -1.04 28.44
CA GLU A 101 -1.56 -1.32 29.87
C GLU A 101 -2.37 -2.61 30.18
N GLU A 102 -3.42 -2.87 29.41
CA GLU A 102 -4.20 -4.10 29.46
C GLU A 102 -3.51 -5.32 28.78
N GLY A 103 -2.34 -5.09 28.17
CA GLY A 103 -1.55 -6.14 27.54
C GLY A 103 -1.79 -6.35 26.04
N PHE A 104 -2.65 -5.54 25.39
CA PHE A 104 -2.93 -5.63 23.96
C PHE A 104 -1.89 -4.84 23.15
N LYS A 105 -0.83 -5.51 22.68
CA LYS A 105 0.30 -4.93 21.94
C LYS A 105 0.52 -5.55 20.55
N GLY A 106 -0.48 -6.30 20.06
CA GLY A 106 -0.43 -6.98 18.79
C GLY A 106 0.18 -8.38 18.80
N GLN A 107 0.46 -8.95 19.97
CA GLN A 107 0.98 -10.32 20.09
C GLN A 107 0.03 -11.34 19.47
N GLY A 108 0.59 -12.23 18.66
CA GLY A 108 -0.17 -13.25 17.94
C GLY A 108 -0.82 -12.76 16.64
N MET A 109 -0.83 -11.44 16.39
CA MET A 109 -1.38 -10.86 15.16
C MET A 109 -0.32 -10.76 14.05
N THR A 110 -0.74 -10.98 12.83
CA THR A 110 0.07 -10.80 11.62
C THR A 110 -0.43 -9.59 10.83
N ILE A 111 0.43 -8.61 10.64
CA ILE A 111 0.11 -7.37 9.92
C ILE A 111 0.91 -7.34 8.61
N ALA A 112 0.26 -7.04 7.48
CA ALA A 112 0.96 -6.66 6.26
C ALA A 112 0.97 -5.14 6.09
N VAL A 113 2.15 -4.58 5.80
CA VAL A 113 2.30 -3.20 5.35
C VAL A 113 2.55 -3.23 3.85
N ILE A 114 1.61 -2.66 3.09
CA ILE A 114 1.70 -2.54 1.63
C ILE A 114 2.04 -1.10 1.29
N ASP A 115 3.21 -0.88 0.67
CA ASP A 115 3.79 0.46 0.50
C ASP A 115 4.79 0.53 -0.67
N ALA A 116 5.46 1.67 -0.84
CA ALA A 116 6.43 1.93 -1.91
C ALA A 116 7.85 1.38 -1.65
N GLY A 117 8.15 0.96 -0.42
CA GLY A 117 9.46 0.45 -0.01
C GLY A 117 9.71 0.63 1.48
N PHE A 118 10.82 0.06 1.96
CA PHE A 118 11.13 -0.01 3.40
C PHE A 118 12.60 0.33 3.67
N HIS A 119 13.07 1.45 3.10
CA HIS A 119 14.48 1.83 3.08
C HIS A 119 15.15 1.70 4.44
N ASN A 120 16.23 0.89 4.50
CA ASN A 120 17.01 0.62 5.70
C ASN A 120 16.24 0.08 6.92
N ALA A 121 15.00 -0.38 6.79
CA ALA A 121 14.25 -0.95 7.92
C ALA A 121 14.99 -2.16 8.55
N ASP A 122 15.73 -2.89 7.73
CA ASP A 122 16.61 -4.00 8.14
C ASP A 122 17.90 -3.56 8.86
N LYS A 123 18.31 -2.29 8.74
CA LYS A 123 19.58 -1.74 9.27
C LYS A 123 19.39 -0.79 10.44
N ILE A 124 18.23 -0.14 10.56
CA ILE A 124 17.96 0.81 11.64
C ILE A 124 17.92 0.07 12.97
N THR A 125 18.86 0.39 13.87
CA THR A 125 18.98 -0.28 15.17
C THR A 125 17.69 -0.27 15.98
N ALA A 126 16.90 0.80 15.88
CA ALA A 126 15.62 0.93 16.58
C ALA A 126 14.53 -0.02 16.06
N MET A 127 14.69 -0.57 14.84
CA MET A 127 13.75 -1.46 14.18
C MET A 127 14.19 -2.94 14.19
N GLN A 128 15.37 -3.27 14.70
CA GLN A 128 15.92 -4.64 14.69
C GLN A 128 15.09 -5.64 15.51
N ASN A 129 14.26 -5.17 16.43
CA ASN A 129 13.39 -6.03 17.24
C ASN A 129 12.04 -6.33 16.57
N ILE A 130 11.77 -5.76 15.40
CA ILE A 130 10.52 -6.00 14.66
C ILE A 130 10.56 -7.42 14.08
N ARG A 131 9.49 -8.18 14.33
CA ARG A 131 9.35 -9.53 13.80
C ARG A 131 8.85 -9.52 12.36
N ILE A 132 9.77 -9.41 11.40
CA ILE A 132 9.47 -9.50 9.97
C ILE A 132 9.41 -10.99 9.58
N LEU A 133 8.24 -11.45 9.10
CA LEU A 133 8.00 -12.82 8.63
C LEU A 133 8.52 -13.03 7.21
N GLY A 134 8.50 -11.98 6.41
CA GLY A 134 9.02 -12.00 5.05
C GLY A 134 8.70 -10.71 4.29
N THR A 135 9.23 -10.65 3.09
CA THR A 135 9.10 -9.49 2.20
C THR A 135 8.72 -9.94 0.80
N LYS A 136 8.05 -9.08 0.03
CA LYS A 136 7.82 -9.32 -1.39
C LYS A 136 7.68 -8.03 -2.17
N ASP A 137 8.33 -7.97 -3.34
CA ASP A 137 8.23 -6.87 -4.29
C ASP A 137 7.38 -7.30 -5.50
N PHE A 138 6.27 -6.58 -5.74
CA PHE A 138 5.38 -6.81 -6.87
C PHE A 138 5.69 -5.89 -8.05
N VAL A 139 6.41 -4.79 -7.81
CA VAL A 139 6.84 -3.83 -8.84
C VAL A 139 8.04 -4.39 -9.59
N ASN A 140 9.09 -4.74 -8.85
CA ASN A 140 10.30 -5.33 -9.38
C ASN A 140 10.78 -6.50 -8.53
N PRO A 141 10.42 -7.74 -8.86
CA PRO A 141 10.81 -8.92 -8.07
C PRO A 141 12.33 -9.16 -7.95
N GLN A 142 13.15 -8.38 -8.65
CA GLN A 142 14.61 -8.45 -8.59
C GLN A 142 15.23 -7.40 -7.66
N SER A 143 14.43 -6.45 -7.17
CA SER A 143 14.94 -5.40 -6.29
C SER A 143 14.93 -5.83 -4.82
N ASP A 144 15.66 -5.08 -4.01
CA ASP A 144 15.65 -5.18 -2.55
C ASP A 144 14.72 -4.09 -2.00
N ILE A 145 13.61 -4.48 -1.42
CA ILE A 145 12.63 -3.52 -0.85
C ILE A 145 13.23 -2.61 0.22
N PHE A 146 14.36 -3.02 0.84
CA PHE A 146 15.10 -2.22 1.82
C PHE A 146 16.02 -1.18 1.18
N ALA A 147 16.15 -1.17 -0.15
CA ALA A 147 16.83 -0.14 -0.93
C ALA A 147 15.86 0.85 -1.60
N GLU A 148 14.57 0.55 -1.57
CA GLU A 148 13.50 1.33 -2.20
C GLU A 148 13.02 2.49 -1.29
N SER A 149 11.84 3.06 -1.54
CA SER A 149 11.29 4.22 -0.79
C SER A 149 11.37 4.08 0.73
N SER A 150 11.58 5.20 1.41
CA SER A 150 11.55 5.27 2.88
C SER A 150 10.14 5.40 3.47
N HIS A 151 9.11 5.61 2.64
CA HIS A 151 7.75 5.87 3.11
C HIS A 151 7.20 4.70 3.93
N GLY A 152 7.23 3.48 3.42
CA GLY A 152 6.76 2.30 4.15
C GLY A 152 7.57 1.99 5.41
N MET A 153 8.88 2.35 5.45
CA MET A 153 9.68 2.27 6.69
C MET A 153 9.12 3.23 7.74
N ALA A 154 8.76 4.46 7.37
CA ALA A 154 8.16 5.42 8.29
C ALA A 154 6.80 4.93 8.80
N VAL A 155 5.95 4.40 7.90
CA VAL A 155 4.66 3.78 8.26
C VAL A 155 4.87 2.59 9.21
N LEU A 156 5.78 1.67 8.87
CA LEU A 156 6.11 0.53 9.72
C LEU A 156 6.57 0.96 11.12
N SER A 157 7.35 2.04 11.23
CA SER A 157 7.84 2.54 12.51
C SER A 157 6.70 2.99 13.44
N CYS A 158 5.64 3.60 12.89
CA CYS A 158 4.46 4.01 13.66
C CYS A 158 3.68 2.83 14.24
N ILE A 159 3.74 1.67 13.60
CA ILE A 159 3.02 0.45 14.02
C ILE A 159 3.90 -0.42 14.89
N ALA A 160 5.12 -0.70 14.46
CA ALA A 160 5.95 -1.82 14.89
C ALA A 160 7.12 -1.45 15.80
N MET A 161 7.55 -0.17 15.84
CA MET A 161 8.73 0.18 16.62
C MET A 161 8.55 -0.17 18.09
N ASN A 162 9.57 -0.80 18.67
CA ASN A 162 9.57 -1.22 20.08
C ASN A 162 10.89 -0.78 20.73
N ARG A 163 11.00 0.52 21.00
CA ARG A 163 12.16 1.10 21.67
C ARG A 163 11.70 2.08 22.76
N PRO A 164 11.37 1.56 23.96
CA PRO A 164 10.90 2.37 25.08
C PRO A 164 11.75 3.60 25.34
N GLY A 165 11.11 4.75 25.57
CA GLY A 165 11.75 6.04 25.78
C GLY A 165 12.18 6.77 24.50
N VAL A 166 12.21 6.09 23.34
CA VAL A 166 12.48 6.69 22.02
C VAL A 166 11.21 6.75 21.19
N MET A 167 10.65 5.60 20.89
CA MET A 167 9.39 5.45 20.18
C MET A 167 8.85 4.03 20.37
N THR A 168 7.58 3.90 20.74
CA THR A 168 6.86 2.62 20.73
C THR A 168 5.61 2.80 19.87
N GLY A 169 5.46 1.92 18.89
CA GLY A 169 4.34 1.93 17.94
C GLY A 169 3.04 1.39 18.54
N THR A 170 2.01 1.29 17.71
CA THR A 170 0.66 0.85 18.13
C THR A 170 0.55 -0.66 18.33
N ALA A 171 1.36 -1.47 17.63
CA ALA A 171 1.38 -2.93 17.71
C ALA A 171 2.81 -3.48 17.76
N PRO A 172 3.62 -3.11 18.79
CA PRO A 172 5.06 -3.40 18.83
C PRO A 172 5.39 -4.89 19.00
N GLU A 173 4.43 -5.74 19.32
CA GLU A 173 4.59 -7.18 19.51
C GLU A 173 3.93 -8.03 18.40
N ALA A 174 3.40 -7.38 17.36
CA ALA A 174 2.89 -8.05 16.16
C ALA A 174 4.01 -8.63 15.27
N SER A 175 3.61 -9.45 14.31
CA SER A 175 4.49 -9.97 13.25
C SER A 175 4.13 -9.30 11.93
N PHE A 176 5.12 -9.10 11.04
CA PHE A 176 4.93 -8.25 9.88
C PHE A 176 5.32 -8.94 8.56
N TRP A 177 4.50 -8.77 7.54
CA TRP A 177 4.85 -8.92 6.13
C TRP A 177 5.05 -7.54 5.51
N LEU A 178 6.14 -7.33 4.76
CA LEU A 178 6.44 -6.08 4.09
C LEU A 178 6.30 -6.30 2.57
N LEU A 179 5.34 -5.62 1.96
CA LEU A 179 4.93 -5.84 0.58
C LEU A 179 5.06 -4.53 -0.21
N ARG A 180 5.88 -4.53 -1.26
CA ARG A 180 5.99 -3.37 -2.14
C ARG A 180 5.06 -3.51 -3.34
N SER A 181 4.22 -2.49 -3.55
CA SER A 181 3.27 -2.43 -4.67
C SER A 181 3.28 -1.09 -5.40
N GLU A 182 4.09 -0.13 -4.97
CA GLU A 182 4.15 1.21 -5.55
C GLU A 182 5.56 1.56 -6.02
N ASP A 183 5.63 2.28 -7.14
CA ASP A 183 6.84 2.92 -7.65
C ASP A 183 6.75 4.44 -7.43
N GLU A 184 7.47 4.98 -6.44
CA GLU A 184 7.41 6.41 -6.08
C GLU A 184 7.85 7.37 -7.21
N TYR A 185 8.37 6.84 -8.32
CA TYR A 185 8.83 7.63 -9.47
C TYR A 185 7.81 7.74 -10.59
N SER A 186 6.69 7.03 -10.48
CA SER A 186 5.64 7.02 -11.49
C SER A 186 4.27 6.80 -10.85
N GLU A 187 3.21 7.18 -11.53
CA GLU A 187 1.84 7.00 -11.08
C GLU A 187 1.03 6.37 -12.20
N HIS A 188 0.97 5.05 -12.24
CA HIS A 188 0.32 4.30 -13.30
C HIS A 188 -0.77 3.36 -12.78
N LEU A 189 -1.78 3.07 -13.60
CA LEU A 189 -2.84 2.11 -13.24
C LEU A 189 -2.31 0.73 -12.87
N VAL A 190 -1.16 0.32 -13.41
CA VAL A 190 -0.54 -0.99 -13.11
C VAL A 190 -0.22 -1.16 -11.61
N GLU A 191 -0.04 -0.09 -10.88
CA GLU A 191 0.20 -0.15 -9.43
C GLU A 191 -1.00 -0.69 -8.67
N GLN A 192 -2.22 -0.49 -9.19
CA GLN A 192 -3.40 -1.15 -8.66
C GLN A 192 -3.39 -2.66 -8.89
N ASP A 193 -2.79 -3.13 -10.00
CA ASP A 193 -2.61 -4.56 -10.26
C ASP A 193 -1.59 -5.16 -9.29
N TYR A 194 -0.49 -4.44 -9.02
CA TYR A 194 0.52 -4.84 -8.03
C TYR A 194 -0.09 -4.89 -6.63
N TRP A 195 -0.86 -3.88 -6.27
CA TRP A 195 -1.55 -3.82 -4.98
C TRP A 195 -2.55 -4.97 -4.83
N ALA A 196 -3.35 -5.27 -5.86
CA ALA A 196 -4.28 -6.39 -5.86
C ALA A 196 -3.56 -7.72 -5.63
N ALA A 197 -2.42 -7.93 -6.30
CA ALA A 197 -1.60 -9.13 -6.10
C ALA A 197 -0.98 -9.18 -4.69
N ALA A 198 -0.59 -8.03 -4.13
CA ALA A 198 -0.08 -7.95 -2.77
C ALA A 198 -1.13 -8.34 -1.73
N VAL A 199 -2.37 -7.86 -1.89
CA VAL A 199 -3.51 -8.22 -1.04
C VAL A 199 -3.83 -9.71 -1.11
N GLU A 200 -3.89 -10.27 -2.32
CA GLU A 200 -4.12 -11.71 -2.51
C GLU A 200 -2.99 -12.57 -1.93
N TYR A 201 -1.77 -12.07 -1.98
CA TYR A 201 -0.63 -12.72 -1.32
C TYR A 201 -0.77 -12.66 0.19
N ALA A 202 -1.14 -11.51 0.76
CA ALA A 202 -1.36 -11.34 2.19
C ALA A 202 -2.43 -12.34 2.72
N ASP A 203 -3.55 -12.51 2.00
CA ASP A 203 -4.54 -13.56 2.27
C ASP A 203 -3.90 -14.95 2.29
N SER A 204 -3.07 -15.26 1.29
CA SER A 204 -2.45 -16.59 1.14
C SER A 204 -1.44 -16.95 2.25
N VAL A 205 -0.87 -15.96 2.94
CA VAL A 205 0.10 -16.15 4.03
C VAL A 205 -0.51 -15.95 5.41
N GLY A 206 -1.83 -15.75 5.48
CA GLY A 206 -2.58 -15.70 6.74
C GLY A 206 -2.41 -14.38 7.51
N VAL A 207 -2.48 -13.25 6.82
CA VAL A 207 -2.46 -11.91 7.43
C VAL A 207 -3.82 -11.62 8.07
N ASP A 208 -3.81 -11.01 9.27
CA ASP A 208 -5.02 -10.57 9.97
C ASP A 208 -5.39 -9.13 9.64
N VAL A 209 -4.39 -8.26 9.52
CA VAL A 209 -4.58 -6.81 9.29
C VAL A 209 -3.69 -6.34 8.15
N LEU A 210 -4.29 -5.61 7.22
CA LEU A 210 -3.61 -4.93 6.12
C LEU A 210 -3.54 -3.44 6.39
N ASN A 211 -2.33 -2.87 6.39
CA ASN A 211 -2.14 -1.42 6.37
C ASN A 211 -1.70 -1.00 4.96
N THR A 212 -2.41 -0.03 4.38
CA THR A 212 -2.02 0.61 3.12
C THR A 212 -2.12 2.13 3.26
N SER A 213 -0.99 2.81 3.16
CA SER A 213 -0.91 4.28 3.20
C SER A 213 -0.79 4.85 1.79
N LEU A 214 -1.49 4.22 0.84
CA LEU A 214 -1.51 4.51 -0.58
C LEU A 214 -2.89 4.99 -1.02
N GLY A 215 -2.96 5.72 -2.14
CA GLY A 215 -4.24 6.12 -2.67
C GLY A 215 -4.13 6.89 -3.99
N TYR A 216 -4.92 6.51 -4.98
CA TYR A 216 -4.79 6.94 -6.36
C TYR A 216 -6.02 7.69 -6.87
N TYR A 217 -5.82 8.78 -7.58
CA TYR A 217 -6.85 9.48 -8.35
C TYR A 217 -6.32 10.20 -9.58
N ALA A 218 -5.03 10.51 -9.60
CA ALA A 218 -4.36 11.20 -10.69
C ALA A 218 -3.18 10.36 -11.18
N PHE A 219 -3.09 10.14 -12.47
CA PHE A 219 -2.09 9.30 -13.11
C PHE A 219 -1.26 10.10 -14.10
N ASP A 220 -0.08 9.59 -14.45
CA ASP A 220 0.81 10.18 -15.47
C ASP A 220 0.08 10.26 -16.83
N ASP A 221 -0.67 9.22 -17.19
CA ASP A 221 -1.67 9.28 -18.24
C ASP A 221 -2.95 9.95 -17.72
N LYS A 222 -3.07 11.26 -17.92
CA LYS A 222 -4.21 12.06 -17.45
C LYS A 222 -5.57 11.57 -17.96
N SER A 223 -5.62 10.78 -19.05
CA SER A 223 -6.85 10.19 -19.55
C SER A 223 -7.43 9.13 -18.59
N LYS A 224 -6.58 8.61 -17.70
CA LYS A 224 -6.90 7.61 -16.68
C LYS A 224 -7.32 8.21 -15.33
N ASN A 225 -7.18 9.54 -15.16
CA ASN A 225 -7.53 10.22 -13.91
C ASN A 225 -8.97 9.94 -13.50
N TYR A 226 -9.14 9.60 -12.23
CA TYR A 226 -10.47 9.42 -11.66
C TYR A 226 -11.19 10.77 -11.51
N LYS A 227 -12.49 10.70 -11.53
CA LYS A 227 -13.43 11.82 -11.25
C LYS A 227 -14.15 11.52 -9.95
N LEU A 228 -14.68 12.54 -9.29
CA LEU A 228 -15.40 12.36 -8.01
C LEU A 228 -16.53 11.30 -8.10
N ARG A 229 -17.18 11.20 -9.26
CA ARG A 229 -18.22 10.17 -9.51
C ARG A 229 -17.69 8.72 -9.56
N ASN A 230 -16.37 8.55 -9.63
CA ASN A 230 -15.73 7.24 -9.63
C ASN A 230 -15.41 6.74 -8.21
N LEU A 231 -15.67 7.58 -7.19
CA LEU A 231 -15.51 7.21 -5.78
C LEU A 231 -16.81 6.52 -5.31
N ASP A 232 -17.02 5.32 -5.78
CA ASP A 232 -18.25 4.53 -5.54
C ASP A 232 -17.93 3.15 -4.93
N GLY A 233 -16.67 2.90 -4.58
CA GLY A 233 -16.20 1.62 -4.05
C GLY A 233 -16.10 0.50 -5.09
N HIS A 234 -16.43 0.76 -6.36
CA HIS A 234 -16.52 -0.26 -7.40
C HIS A 234 -15.76 0.08 -8.68
N HIS A 235 -15.50 1.35 -8.94
CA HIS A 235 -14.85 1.78 -10.19
C HIS A 235 -13.37 1.37 -10.22
N ALA A 236 -12.59 1.74 -9.20
CA ALA A 236 -11.19 1.39 -9.14
C ALA A 236 -11.00 -0.11 -8.85
N LEU A 237 -9.96 -0.72 -9.48
CA LEU A 237 -9.63 -2.12 -9.22
C LEU A 237 -9.36 -2.35 -7.74
N MET A 238 -8.56 -1.47 -7.10
CA MET A 238 -8.23 -1.64 -5.68
C MET A 238 -9.45 -1.46 -4.77
N SER A 239 -10.44 -0.63 -5.12
CA SER A 239 -11.67 -0.49 -4.32
C SER A 239 -12.52 -1.77 -4.36
N ARG A 240 -12.61 -2.42 -5.55
CA ARG A 240 -13.27 -3.73 -5.66
C ARG A 240 -12.56 -4.81 -4.87
N GLN A 241 -11.22 -4.83 -4.93
CA GLN A 241 -10.40 -5.76 -4.14
C GLN A 241 -10.54 -5.49 -2.64
N ALA A 242 -10.47 -4.22 -2.23
CA ALA A 242 -10.63 -3.80 -0.83
C ALA A 242 -11.97 -4.26 -0.23
N SER A 243 -13.05 -4.14 -0.98
CA SER A 243 -14.38 -4.59 -0.55
C SER A 243 -14.45 -6.09 -0.27
N ARG A 244 -13.55 -6.91 -0.83
CA ARG A 244 -13.50 -8.36 -0.62
C ARG A 244 -12.64 -8.79 0.56
N ILE A 245 -11.77 -7.91 1.07
CA ILE A 245 -10.80 -8.23 2.13
C ILE A 245 -11.51 -8.68 3.40
N ALA A 246 -12.57 -7.98 3.80
CA ALA A 246 -13.35 -8.33 4.98
C ALA A 246 -14.00 -9.73 4.88
N ASP A 247 -14.47 -10.12 3.68
CA ASP A 247 -15.04 -11.45 3.42
C ASP A 247 -13.98 -12.57 3.53
N LYS A 248 -12.69 -12.22 3.49
CA LYS A 248 -11.57 -13.13 3.72
C LYS A 248 -11.14 -13.20 5.17
N GLY A 249 -11.77 -12.45 6.05
CA GLY A 249 -11.47 -12.42 7.48
C GLY A 249 -10.32 -11.48 7.85
N MET A 250 -9.85 -10.63 6.93
CA MET A 250 -8.83 -9.61 7.17
C MET A 250 -9.45 -8.24 7.39
N VAL A 251 -8.77 -7.39 8.16
CA VAL A 251 -9.12 -5.98 8.33
C VAL A 251 -8.21 -5.12 7.47
N LEU A 252 -8.79 -4.34 6.56
CA LEU A 252 -8.05 -3.32 5.82
C LEU A 252 -8.15 -1.96 6.52
N VAL A 253 -7.00 -1.38 6.79
CA VAL A 253 -6.84 0.00 7.27
C VAL A 253 -6.12 0.79 6.18
N CYS A 254 -6.73 1.83 5.66
CA CYS A 254 -6.13 2.65 4.61
C CYS A 254 -6.20 4.15 4.92
N SER A 255 -5.27 4.90 4.33
CA SER A 255 -5.27 6.37 4.39
C SER A 255 -6.47 6.95 3.66
N ALA A 256 -7.06 8.01 4.21
CA ALA A 256 -8.05 8.82 3.49
C ALA A 256 -7.42 9.60 2.32
N GLY A 257 -6.10 9.78 2.34
CA GLY A 257 -5.33 10.57 1.39
C GLY A 257 -4.94 11.95 1.91
N ASN A 258 -4.07 12.63 1.16
CA ASN A 258 -3.43 13.91 1.52
C ASN A 258 -3.92 15.09 0.65
N SER A 259 -5.12 15.00 0.09
CA SER A 259 -5.64 15.96 -0.88
C SER A 259 -6.57 17.02 -0.30
N GLY A 260 -6.72 17.10 1.03
CA GLY A 260 -7.67 18.00 1.70
C GLY A 260 -7.46 19.48 1.39
N ALA A 261 -6.21 19.93 1.28
CA ALA A 261 -5.86 21.30 0.90
C ALA A 261 -5.89 21.54 -0.62
N GLY A 262 -5.95 20.49 -1.43
CA GLY A 262 -5.94 20.57 -2.90
C GLY A 262 -7.34 20.71 -3.51
N SER A 263 -7.40 20.66 -4.83
CA SER A 263 -8.67 20.72 -5.57
C SER A 263 -9.50 19.43 -5.45
N TRP A 264 -8.86 18.28 -5.24
CA TRP A 264 -9.52 16.99 -5.09
C TRP A 264 -10.34 16.91 -3.81
N LYS A 265 -9.76 17.22 -2.67
CA LYS A 265 -10.33 17.27 -1.31
C LYS A 265 -10.88 15.95 -0.77
N LYS A 266 -11.26 15.02 -1.62
CA LYS A 266 -11.96 13.79 -1.28
C LYS A 266 -10.98 12.66 -0.96
N ILE A 267 -11.50 11.62 -0.31
CA ILE A 267 -10.77 10.37 -0.13
C ILE A 267 -10.33 9.81 -1.48
N THR A 268 -9.36 8.93 -1.43
CA THR A 268 -8.81 8.26 -2.63
C THR A 268 -9.05 6.76 -2.56
N PRO A 269 -9.27 6.06 -3.69
CA PRO A 269 -9.24 4.62 -3.71
C PRO A 269 -7.92 4.07 -3.11
N PRO A 270 -7.99 3.00 -2.26
CA PRO A 270 -9.14 2.15 -1.96
C PRO A 270 -10.01 2.63 -0.78
N GLY A 271 -9.79 3.82 -0.25
CA GLY A 271 -10.50 4.35 0.91
C GLY A 271 -12.00 4.62 0.67
N ASP A 272 -12.46 4.61 -0.58
CA ASP A 272 -13.86 4.71 -0.97
C ASP A 272 -14.63 3.38 -0.89
N ALA A 273 -13.93 2.27 -0.62
CA ALA A 273 -14.57 0.95 -0.50
C ALA A 273 -15.39 0.82 0.80
N GLY A 274 -16.50 0.07 0.74
CA GLY A 274 -17.48 0.04 1.84
C GLY A 274 -17.04 -0.72 3.11
N ASN A 275 -16.11 -1.66 2.99
CA ASN A 275 -15.72 -2.57 4.07
C ASN A 275 -14.28 -2.31 4.57
N VAL A 276 -13.84 -1.05 4.57
CA VAL A 276 -12.50 -0.66 4.99
C VAL A 276 -12.53 0.38 6.12
N LEU A 277 -11.49 0.42 6.91
CA LEU A 277 -11.26 1.49 7.88
C LEU A 277 -10.45 2.59 7.21
N THR A 278 -11.14 3.62 6.71
CA THR A 278 -10.49 4.78 6.08
C THR A 278 -10.17 5.84 7.13
N VAL A 279 -8.87 6.12 7.30
CA VAL A 279 -8.34 6.92 8.39
C VAL A 279 -7.89 8.28 7.91
N GLY A 280 -8.52 9.34 8.43
CA GLY A 280 -8.09 10.72 8.26
C GLY A 280 -7.02 11.13 9.28
N ALA A 281 -6.26 12.17 8.97
CA ALA A 281 -5.23 12.71 9.85
C ALA A 281 -5.79 13.84 10.74
N VAL A 282 -5.39 13.84 12.01
CA VAL A 282 -5.66 14.90 12.97
C VAL A 282 -4.36 15.33 13.66
N ASP A 283 -4.35 16.52 14.23
CA ASP A 283 -3.27 16.97 15.13
C ASP A 283 -3.44 16.43 16.56
N LYS A 284 -2.55 16.81 17.45
CA LYS A 284 -2.57 16.35 18.86
C LYS A 284 -3.78 16.86 19.67
N GLU A 285 -4.47 17.90 19.21
CA GLU A 285 -5.74 18.41 19.75
C GLU A 285 -6.97 17.74 19.12
N ALA A 286 -6.80 16.67 18.31
CA ALA A 286 -7.84 15.98 17.54
C ALA A 286 -8.55 16.88 16.50
N VAL A 287 -7.91 17.94 16.05
CA VAL A 287 -8.41 18.80 14.97
C VAL A 287 -7.96 18.24 13.63
N LEU A 288 -8.87 18.22 12.65
CA LEU A 288 -8.57 17.70 11.31
C LEU A 288 -7.36 18.42 10.70
N ALA A 289 -6.36 17.65 10.30
CA ALA A 289 -5.18 18.19 9.63
C ALA A 289 -5.58 18.77 8.24
N PRO A 290 -5.11 19.97 7.86
CA PRO A 290 -5.52 20.61 6.62
C PRO A 290 -5.29 19.79 5.35
N PHE A 291 -4.28 18.94 5.35
CA PHE A 291 -3.97 18.06 4.21
C PHE A 291 -4.86 16.82 4.16
N SER A 292 -5.48 16.42 5.28
CA SER A 292 -6.28 15.19 5.30
C SER A 292 -7.46 15.28 4.34
N SER A 293 -7.57 14.30 3.46
CA SER A 293 -8.74 14.14 2.61
C SER A 293 -9.99 13.89 3.45
N VAL A 294 -11.15 14.32 2.94
CA VAL A 294 -12.43 14.23 3.65
C VAL A 294 -13.42 13.31 2.92
N GLY A 295 -14.30 12.70 3.69
CA GLY A 295 -15.31 11.78 3.20
C GLY A 295 -16.38 12.41 2.31
N ASN A 296 -17.51 11.72 2.17
CA ASN A 296 -18.58 11.89 1.19
C ASN A 296 -18.17 11.43 -0.21
N THR A 297 -18.21 10.15 -0.37
CA THR A 297 -18.22 9.50 -1.67
C THR A 297 -19.64 9.20 -2.07
#